data_c503e671372844d9e4c8d81d2394bcf1
#
_entry.id   c503e671372844d9e4c8d81d2394bcf1
#
_cell.length_a   1.000
_cell.length_b   1.000
_cell.length_c   1.000
_cell.angle_alpha   90.00
_cell.angle_beta   90.00
_cell.angle_gamma   90.00
#
_symmetry.space_group_name_H-M   'P 1'
#
loop_
_entity.id
_entity.type
_entity.pdbx_description
1 polymer ?
#
loop_
_entity_poly.entity_id
_entity_poly.type
_entity_poly.pdbx_seq_one_letter_code
_entity_poly.pdbx_strand_id
1 'polypeptide(L)'
;WSSDVCSSDLNDYLMVDAGGGNTVLNQLEKAGINWKDVKHIFVTHKHIDHLLGMIWMIRLICQNMAAGKYEGEAYIYGHQEVIEMLETISQMLLQSKQTKFIHDRLHLVVVNDGQTKEIIGKKVTFFDIHSTKAKQFGFMMELDQERKLTCCGDEPYNEENEKYALKSDYLLHEAFCLYD
;
A
#
# COMPACT_ATOMS: atom_id res chain seq x y z
N TRP A 1 8.86 -11.90 0.24
CA TRP A 1 8.39 -10.63 -0.31
C TRP A 1 8.69 -9.51 0.66
N SER A 2 9.42 -8.52 0.23
CA SER A 2 9.65 -7.31 1.00
C SER A 2 8.54 -6.31 0.66
N SER A 3 7.99 -5.65 1.66
CA SER A 3 7.19 -4.44 1.44
C SER A 3 8.07 -3.43 0.73
N ASP A 4 7.66 -2.97 -0.44
CA ASP A 4 8.39 -1.96 -1.19
C ASP A 4 8.05 -0.58 -0.62
N VAL A 5 9.08 0.23 -0.40
CA VAL A 5 8.91 1.60 0.12
C VAL A 5 9.50 2.57 -0.89
N CYS A 6 8.62 3.40 -1.46
CA CYS A 6 9.03 4.53 -2.29
C CYS A 6 9.21 5.77 -1.40
N SER A 7 10.36 6.41 -1.46
CA SER A 7 10.58 7.67 -0.74
C SER A 7 10.67 8.85 -1.70
N SER A 8 10.18 10.01 -1.26
CA SER A 8 10.48 11.30 -1.88
C SER A 8 11.64 11.98 -1.13
N ASP A 9 12.24 13.01 -1.72
CA ASP A 9 13.33 13.80 -1.12
C ASP A 9 12.96 14.50 0.21
N LEU A 10 11.70 14.36 0.65
CA LEU A 10 11.12 15.02 1.85
C LEU A 10 10.87 14.05 3.02
N ASN A 11 11.46 12.87 3.06
CA ASN A 11 11.18 11.81 4.05
C ASN A 11 9.71 11.33 4.07
N ASP A 12 8.97 11.51 2.99
CA ASP A 12 7.64 10.96 2.82
C ASP A 12 7.73 9.59 2.15
N TYR A 13 7.00 8.63 2.69
CA TYR A 13 7.02 7.24 2.20
C TYR A 13 5.65 6.81 1.72
N LEU A 14 5.61 6.18 0.54
CA LEU A 14 4.50 5.31 0.13
C LEU A 14 4.95 3.87 0.34
N MET A 15 4.36 3.20 1.32
CA MET A 15 4.56 1.77 1.54
C MET A 15 3.59 1.00 0.65
N VAL A 16 4.06 -0.08 0.03
CA VAL A 16 3.23 -0.98 -0.78
C VAL A 16 3.19 -2.34 -0.08
N ASP A 17 1.98 -2.77 0.26
CA ASP A 17 1.70 -3.97 1.04
C ASP A 17 2.40 -4.01 2.43
N ALA A 18 2.04 -4.96 3.26
CA ALA A 18 2.58 -5.04 4.61
C ALA A 18 3.07 -6.45 5.00
N GLY A 19 3.13 -7.34 4.03
CA GLY A 19 3.55 -8.71 4.28
C GLY A 19 2.55 -9.52 5.12
N GLY A 20 2.95 -10.72 5.51
CA GLY A 20 2.09 -11.70 6.17
C GLY A 20 1.96 -11.56 7.69
N GLY A 21 2.46 -10.47 8.30
CA GLY A 21 2.36 -10.32 9.75
C GLY A 21 3.18 -9.16 10.32
N ASN A 22 3.58 -9.27 11.59
CA ASN A 22 4.31 -8.21 12.29
C ASN A 22 5.76 -8.00 11.83
N THR A 23 6.26 -8.84 10.96
CA THR A 23 7.61 -8.73 10.38
C THR A 23 7.82 -7.43 9.60
N VAL A 24 6.74 -6.80 9.12
CA VAL A 24 6.78 -5.48 8.46
C VAL A 24 7.50 -4.43 9.32
N LEU A 25 7.27 -4.43 10.63
CA LEU A 25 7.91 -3.49 11.56
C LEU A 25 9.43 -3.69 11.61
N ASN A 26 9.88 -4.95 11.63
CA ASN A 26 11.30 -5.28 11.59
C ASN A 26 11.94 -4.92 10.25
N GLN A 27 11.19 -5.03 9.14
CA GLN A 27 11.69 -4.65 7.82
C GLN A 27 11.86 -3.14 7.72
N LEU A 28 10.90 -2.34 8.21
CA LEU A 28 11.03 -0.89 8.29
C LEU A 28 12.25 -0.47 9.12
N GLU A 29 12.43 -1.10 10.29
CA GLU A 29 13.58 -0.82 11.15
C GLU A 29 14.91 -1.14 10.46
N LYS A 30 15.03 -2.31 9.79
CA LYS A 30 16.21 -2.68 9.01
C LYS A 30 16.49 -1.74 7.84
N ALA A 31 15.46 -1.18 7.24
CA ALA A 31 15.55 -0.17 6.20
C ALA A 31 15.90 1.23 6.75
N GLY A 32 15.99 1.40 8.07
CA GLY A 32 16.22 2.70 8.71
C GLY A 32 15.00 3.63 8.65
N ILE A 33 13.81 3.08 8.39
CA ILE A 33 12.58 3.85 8.25
C ILE A 33 11.80 3.78 9.56
N ASN A 34 11.53 4.94 10.14
CA ASN A 34 10.63 5.04 11.27
C ASN A 34 9.19 4.82 10.77
N TRP A 35 8.51 3.80 11.26
CA TRP A 35 7.13 3.49 10.86
C TRP A 35 6.15 4.66 11.04
N LYS A 36 6.44 5.64 11.91
CA LYS A 36 5.63 6.85 12.09
C LYS A 36 5.70 7.81 10.91
N ASP A 37 6.76 7.71 10.11
CA ASP A 37 6.95 8.54 8.93
C ASP A 37 6.25 7.94 7.70
N VAL A 38 5.79 6.67 7.80
CA VAL A 38 4.96 6.01 6.79
C VAL A 38 3.51 6.49 6.97
N LYS A 39 3.14 7.53 6.23
CA LYS A 39 1.80 8.14 6.27
C LYS A 39 0.87 7.61 5.19
N HIS A 40 1.42 7.04 4.12
CA HIS A 40 0.68 6.55 2.98
C HIS A 40 1.03 5.08 2.73
N ILE A 41 0.01 4.24 2.63
CA ILE A 41 0.17 2.81 2.41
C ILE A 41 -0.82 2.39 1.31
N PHE A 42 -0.33 1.68 0.30
CA PHE A 42 -1.17 1.07 -0.72
C PHE A 42 -1.17 -0.44 -0.54
N VAL A 43 -2.35 -1.06 -0.57
CA VAL A 43 -2.52 -2.51 -0.50
C VAL A 43 -3.03 -3.00 -1.84
N THR A 44 -2.24 -3.82 -2.50
CA THR A 44 -2.51 -4.31 -3.86
C THR A 44 -3.69 -5.25 -3.89
N HIS A 45 -3.76 -6.21 -2.96
CA HIS A 45 -4.80 -7.23 -2.91
C HIS A 45 -4.91 -7.92 -1.54
N LYS A 46 -5.86 -8.84 -1.43
CA LYS A 46 -6.27 -9.45 -0.15
C LYS A 46 -5.48 -10.68 0.29
N HIS A 47 -4.49 -11.16 -0.46
CA HIS A 47 -3.74 -12.35 -0.03
C HIS A 47 -3.03 -12.10 1.28
N ILE A 48 -2.87 -13.19 2.05
CA ILE A 48 -2.42 -13.13 3.45
C ILE A 48 -1.03 -12.52 3.61
N ASP A 49 -0.16 -12.77 2.66
CA ASP A 49 1.24 -12.31 2.60
C ASP A 49 1.38 -10.83 2.16
N HIS A 50 0.30 -10.19 1.75
CA HIS A 50 0.22 -8.77 1.41
C HIS A 50 -0.56 -7.96 2.45
N LEU A 51 -1.69 -8.51 2.92
CA LEU A 51 -2.67 -7.76 3.72
C LEU A 51 -2.48 -7.93 5.23
N LEU A 52 -2.05 -9.10 5.72
CA LEU A 52 -2.16 -9.41 7.14
C LEU A 52 -1.29 -8.50 8.03
N GLY A 53 -0.14 -8.08 7.53
CA GLY A 53 0.72 -7.09 8.20
C GLY A 53 0.06 -5.74 8.40
N MET A 54 -0.93 -5.38 7.56
CA MET A 54 -1.68 -4.14 7.70
C MET A 54 -2.43 -4.03 9.01
N ILE A 55 -2.93 -5.14 9.55
CA ILE A 55 -3.63 -5.13 10.84
C ILE A 55 -2.67 -4.72 11.98
N TRP A 56 -1.40 -5.09 11.88
CA TRP A 56 -0.37 -4.63 12.81
C TRP A 56 -0.06 -3.15 12.63
N MET A 57 0.02 -2.65 11.40
CA MET A 57 0.22 -1.23 11.11
C MET A 57 -0.95 -0.39 11.63
N ILE A 58 -2.19 -0.77 11.31
CA ILE A 58 -3.42 -0.10 11.78
C ILE A 58 -3.45 -0.07 13.32
N ARG A 59 -3.21 -1.22 13.96
CA ARG A 59 -3.15 -1.30 15.42
C ARG A 59 -2.12 -0.34 16.00
N LEU A 60 -0.91 -0.33 15.45
CA LEU A 60 0.19 0.49 15.95
C LEU A 60 -0.09 1.99 15.78
N ILE A 61 -0.56 2.40 14.60
CA ILE A 61 -0.94 3.77 14.28
C ILE A 61 -2.05 4.24 15.23
N CYS A 62 -3.17 3.52 15.31
CA CYS A 62 -4.30 3.87 16.15
C CYS A 62 -3.96 3.87 17.65
N GLN A 63 -3.13 2.92 18.10
CA GLN A 63 -2.66 2.89 19.50
C GLN A 63 -1.84 4.12 19.85
N ASN A 64 -0.97 4.57 18.95
CA ASN A 64 -0.15 5.75 19.18
C ASN A 64 -0.93 7.06 18.98
N MET A 65 -1.94 7.09 18.10
CA MET A 65 -2.92 8.18 18.06
C MET A 65 -3.65 8.31 19.40
N ALA A 66 -4.11 7.19 19.97
CA ALA A 66 -4.79 7.17 21.27
C ALA A 66 -3.87 7.63 22.43
N ALA A 67 -2.57 7.38 22.32
CA ALA A 67 -1.58 7.79 23.31
C ALA A 67 -1.03 9.22 23.09
N GLY A 68 -1.50 9.93 22.07
CA GLY A 68 -0.98 11.26 21.71
C GLY A 68 0.48 11.25 21.19
N LYS A 69 0.95 10.09 20.69
CA LYS A 69 2.34 9.87 20.23
C LYS A 69 2.47 9.76 18.71
N TYR A 70 1.37 9.93 17.97
CA TYR A 70 1.34 9.94 16.51
C TYR A 70 0.78 11.30 16.04
N GLU A 71 1.55 11.99 15.25
CA GLU A 71 1.20 13.32 14.72
C GLU A 71 0.63 13.20 13.30
N GLY A 72 -0.38 14.02 13.00
CA GLY A 72 -1.01 14.08 11.69
C GLY A 72 -1.95 12.90 11.43
N GLU A 73 -2.14 12.62 10.16
CA GLU A 73 -3.07 11.63 9.62
C GLU A 73 -2.32 10.50 8.91
N ALA A 74 -2.98 9.38 8.68
CA ALA A 74 -2.48 8.27 7.87
C ALA A 74 -3.53 7.82 6.86
N TYR A 75 -3.09 7.33 5.71
CA TYR A 75 -3.94 6.96 4.60
C TYR A 75 -3.59 5.55 4.12
N ILE A 76 -4.59 4.70 4.01
CA ILE A 76 -4.47 3.36 3.46
C ILE A 76 -5.34 3.30 2.20
N TYR A 77 -4.72 3.05 1.07
CA TYR A 77 -5.36 2.96 -0.22
C TYR A 77 -5.50 1.49 -0.64
N GLY A 78 -6.59 1.16 -1.29
CA GLY A 78 -6.84 -0.16 -1.86
C GLY A 78 -8.14 -0.18 -2.65
N HIS A 79 -8.37 -1.21 -3.44
CA HIS A 79 -9.69 -1.39 -4.06
C HIS A 79 -10.73 -1.76 -3.01
N GLN A 80 -12.02 -1.64 -3.36
CA GLN A 80 -13.15 -1.77 -2.45
C GLN A 80 -13.06 -2.99 -1.51
N GLU A 81 -12.79 -4.17 -2.06
CA GLU A 81 -12.74 -5.43 -1.29
C GLU A 81 -11.64 -5.44 -0.23
N VAL A 82 -10.46 -4.88 -0.55
CA VAL A 82 -9.34 -4.74 0.40
C VAL A 82 -9.72 -3.81 1.54
N ILE A 83 -10.29 -2.67 1.23
CA ILE A 83 -10.67 -1.66 2.23
C ILE A 83 -11.75 -2.21 3.17
N GLU A 84 -12.79 -2.83 2.64
CA GLU A 84 -13.85 -3.47 3.45
C GLU A 84 -13.30 -4.58 4.36
N MET A 85 -12.37 -5.38 3.85
CA MET A 85 -11.72 -6.44 4.62
C MET A 85 -10.87 -5.87 5.76
N LEU A 86 -10.03 -4.85 5.49
CA LEU A 86 -9.21 -4.19 6.50
C LEU A 86 -10.06 -3.56 7.59
N GLU A 87 -11.14 -2.88 7.22
CA GLU A 87 -12.09 -2.30 8.17
C GLU A 87 -12.73 -3.38 9.04
N THR A 88 -13.31 -4.40 8.42
CA THR A 88 -13.98 -5.51 9.11
C THR A 88 -13.06 -6.21 10.10
N ILE A 89 -11.87 -6.61 9.68
CA ILE A 89 -10.90 -7.30 10.53
C ILE A 89 -10.44 -6.38 11.67
N SER A 90 -10.21 -5.10 11.37
CA SER A 90 -9.83 -4.13 12.40
C SER A 90 -10.91 -3.96 13.45
N GLN A 91 -12.18 -3.85 13.07
CA GLN A 91 -13.30 -3.76 14.00
C GLN A 91 -13.46 -5.02 14.86
N MET A 92 -13.15 -6.20 14.32
CA MET A 92 -13.25 -7.47 15.04
C MET A 92 -12.09 -7.69 16.04
N LEU A 93 -10.88 -7.23 15.72
CA LEU A 93 -9.67 -7.55 16.47
C LEU A 93 -9.19 -6.43 17.39
N LEU A 94 -9.49 -5.16 17.08
CA LEU A 94 -8.97 -4.02 17.81
C LEU A 94 -10.00 -3.49 18.82
N GLN A 95 -9.50 -2.82 19.85
CA GLN A 95 -10.36 -2.20 20.87
C GLN A 95 -11.00 -0.91 20.35
N SER A 96 -12.19 -0.57 20.79
CA SER A 96 -12.93 0.64 20.39
C SER A 96 -12.12 1.93 20.57
N LYS A 97 -11.26 2.01 21.60
CA LYS A 97 -10.34 3.14 21.80
C LYS A 97 -9.30 3.32 20.68
N GLN A 98 -9.09 2.28 19.86
CA GLN A 98 -8.20 2.29 18.69
C GLN A 98 -9.03 2.50 17.42
N THR A 99 -10.10 1.73 17.23
CA THR A 99 -10.91 1.78 16.00
C THR A 99 -11.62 3.11 15.80
N LYS A 100 -11.81 3.92 16.86
CA LYS A 100 -12.39 5.27 16.75
C LYS A 100 -11.60 6.22 15.84
N PHE A 101 -10.32 5.92 15.57
CA PHE A 101 -9.49 6.72 14.67
C PHE A 101 -9.64 6.34 13.20
N ILE A 102 -10.26 5.18 12.91
CA ILE A 102 -10.62 4.79 11.55
C ILE A 102 -11.70 5.77 11.06
N HIS A 103 -11.51 6.35 9.88
CA HIS A 103 -12.28 7.44 9.28
C HIS A 103 -12.20 8.81 10.01
N ASP A 104 -11.43 8.90 11.10
CA ASP A 104 -11.13 10.18 11.76
C ASP A 104 -9.74 10.67 11.32
N ARG A 105 -8.69 10.03 11.79
CA ARG A 105 -7.29 10.35 11.49
C ARG A 105 -6.57 9.25 10.71
N LEU A 106 -7.10 8.05 10.68
CA LEU A 106 -6.69 6.96 9.81
C LEU A 106 -7.75 6.79 8.72
N HIS A 107 -7.40 7.13 7.50
CA HIS A 107 -8.30 7.12 6.36
C HIS A 107 -8.14 5.83 5.56
N LEU A 108 -9.22 5.06 5.45
CA LEU A 108 -9.32 3.93 4.55
C LEU A 108 -9.92 4.44 3.23
N VAL A 109 -9.12 4.46 2.18
CA VAL A 109 -9.42 5.15 0.92
C VAL A 109 -9.60 4.16 -0.21
N VAL A 110 -10.82 4.03 -0.70
CA VAL A 110 -11.08 3.22 -1.90
C VAL A 110 -10.53 3.93 -3.12
N VAL A 111 -9.79 3.17 -3.94
CA VAL A 111 -9.31 3.61 -5.25
C VAL A 111 -9.95 2.76 -6.36
N ASN A 112 -10.18 3.39 -7.52
CA ASN A 112 -10.82 2.77 -8.65
C ASN A 112 -9.84 2.64 -9.84
N ASP A 113 -10.17 1.76 -10.77
CA ASP A 113 -9.40 1.59 -12.00
C ASP A 113 -9.29 2.92 -12.77
N GLY A 114 -8.08 3.25 -13.21
CA GLY A 114 -7.74 4.48 -13.90
C GLY A 114 -7.75 5.74 -13.01
N GLN A 115 -8.06 5.63 -11.72
CA GLN A 115 -8.10 6.79 -10.82
C GLN A 115 -6.70 7.31 -10.51
N THR A 116 -6.53 8.62 -10.65
CA THR A 116 -5.29 9.33 -10.25
C THR A 116 -5.52 10.11 -8.97
N LYS A 117 -4.55 10.03 -8.05
CA LYS A 117 -4.47 10.83 -6.82
C LYS A 117 -3.09 11.45 -6.69
N GLU A 118 -3.00 12.56 -5.97
CA GLU A 118 -1.73 13.10 -5.51
C GLU A 118 -1.38 12.46 -4.16
N ILE A 119 -0.24 11.76 -4.10
CA ILE A 119 0.27 11.08 -2.90
C ILE A 119 1.75 11.42 -2.78
N ILE A 120 2.19 11.88 -1.62
CA ILE A 120 3.57 12.36 -1.35
C ILE A 120 4.07 13.34 -2.43
N GLY A 121 3.19 14.25 -2.88
CA GLY A 121 3.52 15.25 -3.91
C GLY A 121 3.74 14.66 -5.31
N LYS A 122 3.31 13.43 -5.56
CA LYS A 122 3.44 12.72 -6.84
C LYS A 122 2.06 12.30 -7.36
N LYS A 123 1.90 12.28 -8.68
CA LYS A 123 0.70 11.71 -9.30
C LYS A 123 0.80 10.19 -9.31
N VAL A 124 -0.17 9.54 -8.70
CA VAL A 124 -0.28 8.09 -8.62
C VAL A 124 -1.58 7.66 -9.28
N THR A 125 -1.48 6.89 -10.36
CA THR A 125 -2.62 6.32 -11.09
C THR A 125 -2.74 4.85 -10.73
N PHE A 126 -3.88 4.46 -10.19
CA PHE A 126 -4.19 3.07 -9.83
C PHE A 126 -4.87 2.38 -11.02
N PHE A 127 -4.61 1.09 -11.19
CA PHE A 127 -5.22 0.30 -12.25
C PHE A 127 -5.49 -1.14 -11.81
N ASP A 128 -6.57 -1.72 -12.33
CA ASP A 128 -6.88 -3.13 -12.17
C ASP A 128 -5.90 -3.95 -13.01
N ILE A 129 -5.23 -4.92 -12.42
CA ILE A 129 -4.29 -5.78 -13.16
C ILE A 129 -4.99 -6.98 -13.82
N HIS A 130 -6.32 -7.11 -13.67
CA HIS A 130 -7.14 -8.17 -14.24
C HIS A 130 -6.71 -9.59 -13.83
N SER A 131 -6.30 -9.72 -12.57
CA SER A 131 -5.91 -11.02 -12.01
C SER A 131 -7.06 -12.02 -12.05
N THR A 132 -6.73 -13.26 -12.37
CA THR A 132 -7.70 -14.37 -12.42
C THR A 132 -7.91 -15.04 -11.06
N LYS A 133 -7.05 -14.80 -10.09
CA LYS A 133 -7.08 -15.44 -8.75
C LYS A 133 -7.83 -14.61 -7.71
N ALA A 134 -7.49 -13.35 -7.60
CA ALA A 134 -8.13 -12.39 -6.71
C ALA A 134 -8.04 -11.02 -7.34
N LYS A 135 -9.02 -10.15 -7.11
CA LYS A 135 -8.94 -8.77 -7.59
C LYS A 135 -7.68 -8.11 -7.03
N GLN A 136 -6.87 -7.56 -7.92
CA GLN A 136 -5.63 -6.89 -7.58
C GLN A 136 -5.51 -5.57 -8.32
N PHE A 137 -4.92 -4.58 -7.66
CA PHE A 137 -4.58 -3.31 -8.28
C PHE A 137 -3.07 -3.10 -8.29
N GLY A 138 -2.60 -2.54 -9.39
CA GLY A 138 -1.28 -1.94 -9.50
C GLY A 138 -1.35 -0.42 -9.43
N PHE A 139 -0.21 0.23 -9.53
CA PHE A 139 -0.13 1.68 -9.67
C PHE A 139 1.03 2.11 -10.57
N MET A 140 0.86 3.26 -11.18
CA MET A 140 1.91 4.01 -11.86
C MET A 140 2.09 5.34 -11.14
N MET A 141 3.34 5.69 -10.81
CA MET A 141 3.71 6.94 -10.15
C MET A 141 4.63 7.77 -11.04
N GLU A 142 4.29 9.03 -11.27
CA GLU A 142 5.17 10.01 -11.90
C GLU A 142 6.16 10.52 -10.84
N LEU A 143 7.44 10.11 -10.94
CA LEU A 143 8.47 10.49 -9.96
C LEU A 143 8.93 11.94 -10.16
N ASP A 144 9.10 12.34 -11.43
CA ASP A 144 9.40 13.71 -11.88
C ASP A 144 8.87 13.88 -13.32
N GLN A 145 9.30 14.94 -14.00
CA GLN A 145 8.81 15.25 -15.36
C GLN A 145 9.14 14.18 -16.40
N GLU A 146 10.15 13.33 -16.15
CA GLU A 146 10.67 12.38 -17.13
C GLU A 146 10.60 10.93 -16.64
N ARG A 147 10.64 10.68 -15.33
CA ARG A 147 10.75 9.33 -14.75
C ARG A 147 9.44 8.81 -14.19
N LYS A 148 9.22 7.53 -14.41
CA LYS A 148 8.03 6.80 -14.02
C LYS A 148 8.37 5.50 -13.31
N LEU A 149 7.68 5.22 -12.22
CA LEU A 149 7.68 3.93 -11.53
C LEU A 149 6.33 3.27 -11.72
N THR A 150 6.33 1.99 -12.09
CA THR A 150 5.10 1.19 -12.17
C THR A 150 5.25 -0.08 -11.35
N CYS A 151 4.23 -0.38 -10.55
CA CYS A 151 4.09 -1.63 -9.80
C CYS A 151 2.89 -2.41 -10.35
N CYS A 152 3.13 -3.60 -10.88
CA CYS A 152 2.13 -4.44 -11.54
C CYS A 152 1.56 -5.54 -10.63
N GLY A 153 1.84 -5.50 -9.32
CA GLY A 153 1.32 -6.48 -8.37
C GLY A 153 1.94 -7.87 -8.55
N ASP A 154 1.17 -8.88 -8.17
CA ASP A 154 1.55 -10.30 -8.02
C ASP A 154 0.80 -11.17 -9.04
N GLU A 155 0.98 -10.90 -10.31
CA GLU A 155 0.34 -11.62 -11.40
C GLU A 155 1.27 -11.67 -12.63
N PRO A 156 1.20 -12.72 -13.47
CA PRO A 156 1.91 -12.75 -14.73
C PRO A 156 1.56 -11.55 -15.62
N TYR A 157 2.45 -11.26 -16.56
CA TYR A 157 2.27 -10.18 -17.53
C TYR A 157 0.89 -10.27 -18.22
N ASN A 158 0.21 -9.12 -18.31
CA ASN A 158 -1.05 -8.96 -19.02
C ASN A 158 -0.94 -7.77 -19.98
N GLU A 159 -1.23 -8.01 -21.26
CA GLU A 159 -1.17 -7.00 -22.34
C GLU A 159 -2.06 -5.77 -22.07
N GLU A 160 -3.19 -5.94 -21.37
CA GLU A 160 -4.09 -4.83 -21.02
C GLU A 160 -3.43 -3.79 -20.10
N ASN A 161 -2.39 -4.20 -19.37
CA ASN A 161 -1.64 -3.35 -18.45
C ASN A 161 -0.39 -2.73 -19.09
N GLU A 162 -0.05 -3.09 -20.33
CA GLU A 162 1.13 -2.59 -21.02
C GLU A 162 1.18 -1.06 -21.06
N LYS A 163 0.04 -0.40 -21.25
CA LYS A 163 -0.07 1.06 -21.27
C LYS A 163 0.48 1.75 -20.01
N TYR A 164 0.41 1.08 -18.86
CA TYR A 164 0.94 1.58 -17.59
C TYR A 164 2.42 1.23 -17.41
N ALA A 165 2.82 0.04 -17.84
CA ALA A 165 4.18 -0.47 -17.68
C ALA A 165 5.16 0.06 -18.74
N LEU A 166 4.66 0.34 -19.95
CA LEU A 166 5.50 0.78 -21.07
C LEU A 166 6.24 2.09 -20.74
N LYS A 167 7.55 2.09 -21.01
CA LYS A 167 8.45 3.21 -20.74
C LYS A 167 8.55 3.60 -19.26
N SER A 168 8.35 2.64 -18.35
CA SER A 168 8.69 2.83 -16.94
C SER A 168 10.20 2.80 -16.77
N ASP A 169 10.74 3.76 -16.02
CA ASP A 169 12.15 3.76 -15.62
C ASP A 169 12.40 2.72 -14.52
N TYR A 170 11.39 2.52 -13.68
CA TYR A 170 11.35 1.49 -12.66
C TYR A 170 10.08 0.66 -12.81
N LEU A 171 10.24 -0.65 -12.97
CA LEU A 171 9.14 -1.60 -13.09
C LEU A 171 9.27 -2.66 -12.01
N LEU A 172 8.29 -2.71 -11.12
CA LEU A 172 8.10 -3.78 -10.16
C LEU A 172 7.04 -4.74 -10.72
N HIS A 173 7.45 -5.95 -11.03
CA HIS A 173 6.59 -6.96 -11.65
C HIS A 173 6.93 -8.34 -11.12
N GLU A 174 5.92 -9.18 -10.92
CA GLU A 174 6.13 -10.59 -10.59
C GLU A 174 6.96 -11.29 -11.68
N ALA A 175 7.96 -12.03 -11.26
CA ALA A 175 8.80 -12.85 -12.12
C ALA A 175 8.71 -14.33 -11.76
N PHE A 176 7.48 -14.79 -11.48
CA PHE A 176 7.22 -16.20 -11.20
C PHE A 176 7.44 -17.03 -12.47
N CYS A 177 8.25 -18.09 -12.40
CA CYS A 177 8.55 -18.99 -13.51
C CYS A 177 9.53 -18.40 -14.55
N LEU A 178 10.71 -17.99 -14.14
CA LEU A 178 11.86 -17.80 -15.06
C LEU A 178 12.43 -19.13 -15.57
N TYR A 179 12.05 -20.24 -14.95
CA TYR A 179 12.52 -21.59 -15.28
C TYR A 179 11.35 -22.58 -15.21
N ASP A 180 11.01 -23.20 -16.32
CA ASP A 180 10.18 -24.43 -16.39
C ASP A 180 11.01 -25.65 -15.98
#